data_6241afe5dc7cfa91029e06382f4e719d
#
_entry.id   6241afe5dc7cfa91029e06382f4e719d
#
_cell.length_a   1.000
_cell.length_b   1.000
_cell.length_c   1.000
_cell.angle_alpha   90.00
_cell.angle_beta   90.00
_cell.angle_gamma   90.00
#
_symmetry.space_group_name_H-M   'P 1'
#
loop_
_entity.id
_entity.type
_entity.pdbx_description
1 polymer ?
#
loop_
_entity_poly.entity_id
_entity_poly.type
_entity_poly.pdbx_seq_one_letter_code
_entity_poly.pdbx_strand_id
1 'polypeptide(L)'
;MPSILGANTLSSGAYSVDNGIRFDGTSSHMTFTPGSAGSQKIVTFSTWIKRSQLGEGSGPADVFMMYGYAGSSSDTRLYFTGDGDANDDRLYFQSTTSNTTHTALATNRKFRDPNAWYHIVINYNSSVSSPDTNHVEMFINGVKETSFATETYPSQNDVVYWTDDSLHTIGRRSDGENLYYGGYMCETVMIDGQALDADSFGEFDADTGIWKPIDVSGLTFGTNGFYLEYKGSGTSANSSGLGADTSGNDHHFAVSGLAATDQTTDTCTNNFTTANILANLTGAVTLTEGNLKAAGDNSANHNWQTSFIISSGKWYW
;
A
#
# COMPACT_ATOMS: atom_id res chain seq x y z
N MET A 1 -36.10 -9.30 -7.20
CA MET A 1 -35.12 -8.26 -7.49
C MET A 1 -33.78 -8.92 -7.69
N PRO A 2 -33.09 -8.73 -8.82
CA PRO A 2 -31.73 -9.23 -8.91
C PRO A 2 -30.86 -8.44 -7.93
N SER A 3 -30.27 -9.11 -6.94
CA SER A 3 -29.26 -8.50 -6.09
C SER A 3 -28.05 -8.21 -6.98
N ILE A 4 -27.58 -6.97 -6.97
CA ILE A 4 -26.26 -6.62 -7.49
C ILE A 4 -25.28 -7.19 -6.48
N LEU A 5 -24.73 -8.35 -6.77
CA LEU A 5 -23.54 -8.82 -6.09
C LEU A 5 -22.42 -7.91 -6.61
N GLY A 6 -22.01 -6.95 -5.81
CA GLY A 6 -20.70 -6.32 -5.99
C GLY A 6 -19.69 -7.46 -6.04
N ALA A 7 -18.70 -7.38 -6.93
CA ALA A 7 -17.80 -8.48 -7.24
C ALA A 7 -17.01 -9.03 -6.04
N ASN A 8 -17.14 -8.45 -4.84
CA ASN A 8 -16.49 -8.88 -3.60
C ASN A 8 -17.33 -8.50 -2.35
N THR A 9 -18.66 -8.73 -2.36
CA THR A 9 -19.42 -8.57 -1.12
C THR A 9 -19.15 -9.78 -0.24
N LEU A 10 -18.39 -9.60 0.83
CA LEU A 10 -18.21 -10.62 1.87
C LEU A 10 -19.54 -10.92 2.55
N SER A 11 -19.70 -12.16 3.01
CA SER A 11 -20.91 -12.58 3.72
C SER A 11 -21.14 -11.74 4.98
N SER A 12 -22.41 -11.49 5.34
CA SER A 12 -22.79 -10.78 6.55
C SER A 12 -22.18 -11.45 7.79
N GLY A 13 -21.31 -10.72 8.51
CA GLY A 13 -20.59 -11.19 9.69
C GLY A 13 -19.08 -11.33 9.51
N ALA A 14 -18.53 -11.11 8.31
CA ALA A 14 -17.09 -10.99 8.09
C ALA A 14 -16.58 -9.61 8.54
N TYR A 15 -15.29 -9.53 8.90
CA TYR A 15 -14.62 -8.25 9.14
C TYR A 15 -14.72 -7.35 7.91
N SER A 16 -15.12 -6.09 8.12
CA SER A 16 -15.30 -5.11 7.06
C SER A 16 -14.30 -3.96 7.22
N VAL A 17 -13.64 -3.63 6.14
CA VAL A 17 -12.78 -2.45 6.05
C VAL A 17 -13.59 -1.32 5.42
N ASP A 18 -13.93 -0.31 6.23
CA ASP A 18 -14.86 0.75 5.83
C ASP A 18 -14.18 1.92 5.14
N ASN A 19 -12.87 2.11 5.37
CA ASN A 19 -12.13 3.27 4.87
C ASN A 19 -10.82 2.87 4.19
N GLY A 20 -10.52 3.59 3.13
CA GLY A 20 -9.24 3.60 2.47
C GLY A 20 -8.83 5.04 2.15
N ILE A 21 -7.62 5.20 1.67
CA ILE A 21 -7.06 6.47 1.22
C ILE A 21 -6.57 6.36 -0.22
N ARG A 22 -6.82 7.39 -1.03
CA ARG A 22 -6.30 7.51 -2.39
C ARG A 22 -5.12 8.45 -2.41
N PHE A 23 -4.00 7.98 -2.94
CA PHE A 23 -2.83 8.79 -3.29
C PHE A 23 -2.89 9.18 -4.77
N ASP A 24 -2.56 10.43 -5.09
CA ASP A 24 -2.72 11.03 -6.41
C ASP A 24 -1.58 10.72 -7.40
N GLY A 25 -0.48 10.14 -6.92
CA GLY A 25 0.70 9.84 -7.72
C GLY A 25 1.59 11.06 -8.05
N THR A 26 1.31 12.23 -7.49
CA THR A 26 2.01 13.48 -7.81
C THR A 26 2.45 14.32 -6.62
N SER A 27 1.69 14.31 -5.53
CA SER A 27 1.91 15.19 -4.38
C SER A 27 1.55 14.55 -3.03
N SER A 28 0.60 13.64 -3.02
CA SER A 28 0.04 13.09 -1.79
C SER A 28 0.96 12.07 -1.14
N HIS A 29 1.20 12.26 0.16
CA HIS A 29 2.01 11.38 0.98
C HIS A 29 1.75 11.61 2.47
N MET A 30 2.25 10.69 3.29
CA MET A 30 2.23 10.78 4.74
C MET A 30 3.63 10.63 5.30
N THR A 31 3.93 11.31 6.42
CA THR A 31 5.25 11.29 7.06
C THR A 31 5.15 11.12 8.58
N PHE A 32 6.09 10.38 9.12
CA PHE A 32 6.28 10.20 10.56
C PHE A 32 7.75 9.99 10.87
N THR A 33 8.21 10.46 12.03
CA THR A 33 9.58 10.21 12.54
C THR A 33 9.46 9.72 13.98
N PRO A 34 9.84 8.46 14.26
CA PRO A 34 9.87 7.95 15.64
C PRO A 34 10.84 8.71 16.53
N GLY A 35 10.56 8.74 17.84
CA GLY A 35 11.45 9.39 18.81
C GLY A 35 12.69 8.57 19.19
N SER A 36 12.72 7.30 18.86
CA SER A 36 13.83 6.37 19.11
C SER A 36 13.72 5.18 18.18
N ALA A 37 14.83 4.53 17.85
CA ALA A 37 14.85 3.33 17.03
C ALA A 37 14.17 2.15 17.74
N GLY A 38 13.41 1.37 16.98
CA GLY A 38 12.85 0.08 17.36
C GLY A 38 13.74 -1.08 16.94
N SER A 39 13.13 -2.23 16.66
CA SER A 39 13.82 -3.42 16.18
C SER A 39 14.08 -3.32 14.67
N GLN A 40 15.29 -3.00 14.28
CA GLN A 40 15.65 -2.93 12.86
C GLN A 40 15.91 -4.31 12.22
N LYS A 41 15.85 -5.38 13.00
CA LYS A 41 16.15 -6.75 12.55
C LYS A 41 14.94 -7.66 12.48
N ILE A 42 13.85 -7.27 13.13
CA ILE A 42 12.61 -8.04 13.19
C ILE A 42 11.45 -7.08 12.99
N VAL A 43 10.79 -7.19 11.85
CA VAL A 43 9.69 -6.28 11.47
C VAL A 43 8.73 -6.96 10.50
N THR A 44 7.45 -6.62 10.61
CA THR A 44 6.46 -6.99 9.60
C THR A 44 5.73 -5.74 9.12
N PHE A 45 5.65 -5.59 7.81
CA PHE A 45 4.80 -4.59 7.15
C PHE A 45 3.67 -5.28 6.40
N SER A 46 2.46 -4.81 6.58
CA SER A 46 1.25 -5.33 5.92
C SER A 46 0.41 -4.17 5.41
N THR A 47 -0.10 -4.29 4.19
CA THR A 47 -1.05 -3.31 3.63
C THR A 47 -1.86 -3.90 2.50
N TRP A 48 -3.10 -3.43 2.34
CA TRP A 48 -3.88 -3.67 1.15
C TRP A 48 -3.73 -2.49 0.20
N ILE A 49 -3.50 -2.80 -1.08
CA ILE A 49 -3.32 -1.79 -2.11
C ILE A 49 -4.16 -2.07 -3.35
N LYS A 50 -4.55 -1.00 -4.06
CA LYS A 50 -5.08 -1.06 -5.42
C LYS A 50 -4.38 0.02 -6.24
N ARG A 51 -3.83 -0.36 -7.38
CA ARG A 51 -3.06 0.58 -8.21
C ARG A 51 -3.98 1.43 -9.09
N SER A 52 -3.63 2.70 -9.25
CA SER A 52 -4.24 3.58 -10.26
C SER A 52 -3.20 4.18 -11.21
N GLN A 53 -1.92 3.93 -10.96
CA GLN A 53 -0.80 4.32 -11.82
C GLN A 53 0.01 3.07 -12.14
N LEU A 54 0.28 2.85 -13.41
CA LEU A 54 1.15 1.78 -13.91
C LEU A 54 2.46 2.39 -14.38
N GLY A 55 3.53 1.58 -14.43
CA GLY A 55 4.80 2.01 -15.01
C GLY A 55 4.60 2.39 -16.48
N GLU A 56 4.76 3.65 -16.83
CA GLU A 56 4.69 4.14 -18.20
C GLU A 56 6.03 4.71 -18.62
N GLY A 57 6.55 4.18 -19.70
CA GLY A 57 7.86 4.40 -20.24
C GLY A 57 8.35 5.84 -20.35
N SER A 58 9.64 6.02 -20.14
CA SER A 58 10.53 7.16 -20.24
C SER A 58 10.67 8.05 -19.00
N GLY A 59 10.92 7.46 -17.84
CA GLY A 59 11.37 8.19 -16.65
C GLY A 59 11.41 7.28 -15.43
N PRO A 60 12.17 7.57 -14.40
CA PRO A 60 12.16 6.82 -13.16
C PRO A 60 10.80 7.05 -12.48
N ALA A 61 9.84 6.20 -12.76
CA ALA A 61 8.52 6.24 -12.19
C ALA A 61 8.32 5.07 -11.22
N ASP A 62 9.30 4.81 -10.37
CA ASP A 62 9.11 3.92 -9.24
C ASP A 62 7.99 4.47 -8.35
N VAL A 63 7.04 3.62 -8.02
CA VAL A 63 5.81 4.00 -7.32
C VAL A 63 5.94 3.55 -5.86
N PHE A 64 6.39 4.46 -4.98
CA PHE A 64 6.77 4.14 -3.62
C PHE A 64 5.58 4.05 -2.67
N MET A 65 5.40 2.89 -2.05
CA MET A 65 4.37 2.66 -1.02
C MET A 65 4.87 2.99 0.37
N MET A 66 6.03 2.45 0.76
CA MET A 66 6.64 2.65 2.07
C MET A 66 8.13 2.89 1.94
N TYR A 67 8.64 3.91 2.62
CA TYR A 67 10.04 4.30 2.58
C TYR A 67 10.54 4.73 3.97
N GLY A 68 11.61 4.10 4.45
CA GLY A 68 12.35 4.48 5.64
C GLY A 68 13.70 5.07 5.21
N TYR A 69 13.98 6.31 5.58
CA TYR A 69 15.14 7.07 5.12
C TYR A 69 16.07 7.43 6.27
N ALA A 70 17.15 6.68 6.42
CA ALA A 70 18.19 6.91 7.44
C ALA A 70 19.38 7.76 6.91
N GLY A 71 19.24 8.34 5.72
CA GLY A 71 20.26 9.18 5.07
C GLY A 71 20.52 8.76 3.63
N SER A 72 21.28 9.54 2.89
CA SER A 72 21.52 9.37 1.45
C SER A 72 22.15 8.02 1.05
N SER A 73 22.70 7.28 2.00
CA SER A 73 23.36 5.99 1.78
C SER A 73 22.67 4.81 2.43
N SER A 74 21.55 5.03 3.16
CA SER A 74 20.89 4.00 3.96
C SER A 74 19.38 4.20 3.95
N ASP A 75 18.67 3.22 3.42
CA ASP A 75 17.21 3.24 3.31
C ASP A 75 16.59 1.84 3.23
N THR A 76 15.28 1.78 3.45
CA THR A 76 14.47 0.59 3.15
C THR A 76 13.21 1.01 2.42
N ARG A 77 12.90 0.33 1.32
CA ARG A 77 11.84 0.72 0.39
C ARG A 77 11.00 -0.44 -0.12
N LEU A 78 9.70 -0.19 -0.24
CA LEU A 78 8.75 -1.05 -0.93
C LEU A 78 8.07 -0.23 -2.03
N TYR A 79 8.18 -0.69 -3.27
CA TYR A 79 7.73 0.08 -4.42
C TYR A 79 7.40 -0.81 -5.62
N PHE A 80 6.72 -0.25 -6.61
CA PHE A 80 6.58 -0.86 -7.92
C PHE A 80 7.60 -0.24 -8.88
N THR A 81 8.27 -1.08 -9.64
CA THR A 81 9.20 -0.63 -10.69
C THR A 81 8.45 0.03 -11.84
N GLY A 82 9.04 1.07 -12.44
CA GLY A 82 8.37 1.84 -13.48
C GLY A 82 9.33 2.69 -14.30
N ASP A 83 10.38 2.11 -14.88
CA ASP A 83 11.37 2.81 -15.71
C ASP A 83 11.12 2.70 -17.22
N GLY A 84 9.96 2.14 -17.63
CA GLY A 84 9.55 2.03 -19.01
C GLY A 84 10.13 0.83 -19.75
N ASP A 85 10.61 -0.15 -19.03
CA ASP A 85 11.20 -1.36 -19.60
C ASP A 85 10.35 -2.63 -19.35
N ALA A 86 10.93 -3.77 -19.71
CA ALA A 86 10.30 -5.08 -19.50
C ALA A 86 10.13 -5.44 -18.01
N ASN A 87 10.72 -4.70 -17.08
CA ASN A 87 10.68 -4.96 -15.64
C ASN A 87 9.60 -4.15 -14.92
N ASP A 88 8.94 -3.23 -15.58
CA ASP A 88 7.86 -2.42 -15.00
C ASP A 88 6.78 -3.23 -14.29
N ASP A 89 6.19 -2.60 -13.28
CA ASP A 89 5.06 -3.10 -12.49
C ASP A 89 5.37 -4.33 -11.63
N ARG A 90 6.65 -4.61 -11.36
CA ARG A 90 7.07 -5.60 -10.38
C ARG A 90 7.04 -4.99 -8.98
N LEU A 91 6.60 -5.75 -7.99
CA LEU A 91 6.78 -5.36 -6.59
C LEU A 91 8.24 -5.57 -6.19
N TYR A 92 8.87 -4.54 -5.64
CA TYR A 92 10.25 -4.57 -5.22
C TYR A 92 10.39 -4.16 -3.76
N PHE A 93 11.00 -5.03 -2.97
CA PHE A 93 11.47 -4.75 -1.61
C PHE A 93 12.99 -4.64 -1.61
N GLN A 94 13.53 -3.55 -1.07
CA GLN A 94 14.97 -3.31 -1.03
C GLN A 94 15.37 -2.67 0.30
N SER A 95 16.52 -3.10 0.84
CA SER A 95 17.21 -2.42 1.95
C SER A 95 18.68 -2.22 1.62
N THR A 96 19.16 -0.98 1.85
CA THR A 96 20.51 -0.54 1.56
C THR A 96 21.11 0.07 2.82
N THR A 97 22.33 -0.29 3.18
CA THR A 97 23.12 0.28 4.27
C THR A 97 24.48 0.71 3.77
N SER A 98 24.86 1.97 4.01
CA SER A 98 26.18 2.52 3.59
C SER A 98 26.48 2.28 2.10
N ASN A 99 25.50 2.54 1.23
CA ASN A 99 25.53 2.30 -0.23
C ASN A 99 25.67 0.80 -0.65
N THR A 100 25.48 -0.13 0.26
CA THR A 100 25.48 -1.55 -0.06
C THR A 100 24.06 -2.08 0.07
N THR A 101 23.52 -2.64 -1.02
CA THR A 101 22.21 -3.29 -1.00
C THR A 101 22.35 -4.68 -0.38
N HIS A 102 21.75 -4.87 0.78
CA HIS A 102 21.75 -6.14 1.51
C HIS A 102 20.55 -7.01 1.19
N THR A 103 19.42 -6.37 0.84
CA THR A 103 18.21 -7.08 0.47
C THR A 103 17.65 -6.49 -0.81
N ALA A 104 17.31 -7.38 -1.75
CA ALA A 104 16.66 -6.97 -3.01
C ALA A 104 15.81 -8.14 -3.52
N LEU A 105 14.48 -8.00 -3.40
CA LEU A 105 13.51 -8.98 -3.88
C LEU A 105 12.55 -8.30 -4.85
N ALA A 106 12.66 -8.59 -6.15
CA ALA A 106 11.74 -8.12 -7.19
C ALA A 106 10.93 -9.30 -7.73
N THR A 107 9.62 -9.23 -7.67
CA THR A 107 8.76 -10.33 -8.15
C THR A 107 8.89 -10.55 -9.65
N ASN A 108 8.71 -11.78 -10.14
CA ASN A 108 8.44 -12.02 -11.56
C ASN A 108 7.02 -11.63 -11.94
N ARG A 109 6.10 -11.71 -10.97
CA ARG A 109 4.73 -11.24 -11.11
C ARG A 109 4.69 -9.74 -11.35
N LYS A 110 3.78 -9.30 -12.22
CA LYS A 110 3.47 -7.90 -12.51
C LYS A 110 2.07 -7.54 -12.01
N PHE A 111 1.94 -6.35 -11.46
CA PHE A 111 0.71 -5.87 -10.82
C PHE A 111 0.05 -4.83 -11.73
N ARG A 112 -0.62 -5.26 -12.79
CA ARG A 112 -1.16 -4.41 -13.86
C ARG A 112 -2.68 -4.29 -13.88
N ASP A 113 -3.37 -4.90 -12.93
CA ASP A 113 -4.82 -4.77 -12.82
C ASP A 113 -5.19 -3.60 -11.89
N PRO A 114 -5.70 -2.48 -12.44
CA PRO A 114 -6.11 -1.33 -11.64
C PRO A 114 -7.44 -1.56 -10.88
N ASN A 115 -8.08 -2.70 -11.08
CA ASN A 115 -9.32 -3.07 -10.40
C ASN A 115 -9.09 -4.03 -9.23
N ALA A 116 -7.91 -4.64 -9.16
CA ALA A 116 -7.61 -5.63 -8.14
C ALA A 116 -7.05 -4.99 -6.88
N TRP A 117 -7.60 -5.38 -5.73
CA TRP A 117 -6.96 -5.20 -4.44
C TRP A 117 -5.95 -6.31 -4.22
N TYR A 118 -4.75 -5.94 -3.78
CA TYR A 118 -3.68 -6.86 -3.41
C TYR A 118 -3.32 -6.66 -1.95
N HIS A 119 -3.26 -7.74 -1.19
CA HIS A 119 -2.66 -7.73 0.14
C HIS A 119 -1.17 -8.05 0.02
N ILE A 120 -0.33 -7.20 0.58
CA ILE A 120 1.12 -7.36 0.59
C ILE A 120 1.58 -7.47 2.04
N VAL A 121 2.32 -8.53 2.36
CA VAL A 121 3.01 -8.67 3.64
C VAL A 121 4.49 -8.90 3.39
N ILE A 122 5.33 -8.12 4.07
CA ILE A 122 6.77 -8.32 4.15
C ILE A 122 7.11 -8.69 5.58
N ASN A 123 7.57 -9.90 5.76
CA ASN A 123 8.09 -10.42 7.02
C ASN A 123 9.61 -10.40 6.95
N TYR A 124 10.27 -9.71 7.88
CA TYR A 124 11.73 -9.59 7.93
C TYR A 124 12.23 -10.02 9.30
N ASN A 125 13.16 -10.98 9.33
CA ASN A 125 13.83 -11.45 10.55
C ASN A 125 15.26 -11.89 10.28
N SER A 126 16.19 -10.95 10.29
CA SER A 126 17.61 -11.25 10.13
C SER A 126 18.31 -11.66 11.44
N SER A 127 17.62 -11.67 12.58
CA SER A 127 18.22 -12.00 13.89
C SER A 127 18.55 -13.50 14.04
N VAL A 128 17.86 -14.33 13.28
CA VAL A 128 17.99 -15.79 13.38
C VAL A 128 19.22 -16.31 12.63
N SER A 129 19.81 -17.38 13.17
CA SER A 129 20.88 -18.12 12.50
C SER A 129 20.27 -19.20 11.61
N SER A 130 19.68 -18.80 10.51
CA SER A 130 19.07 -19.69 9.51
C SER A 130 19.67 -19.39 8.13
N PRO A 131 19.39 -20.19 7.08
CA PRO A 131 19.73 -19.79 5.73
C PRO A 131 19.15 -18.40 5.41
N ASP A 132 19.95 -17.53 4.78
CA ASP A 132 19.58 -16.13 4.51
C ASP A 132 18.25 -16.00 3.77
N THR A 133 17.87 -16.98 2.95
CA THR A 133 16.57 -17.06 2.27
C THR A 133 15.35 -17.11 3.19
N ASN A 134 15.54 -17.33 4.49
CA ASN A 134 14.47 -17.29 5.49
C ASN A 134 14.45 -15.99 6.28
N HIS A 135 15.36 -15.04 6.00
CA HIS A 135 15.43 -13.78 6.72
C HIS A 135 14.40 -12.75 6.21
N VAL A 136 13.85 -12.95 5.02
CA VAL A 136 12.77 -12.12 4.49
C VAL A 136 11.81 -12.96 3.67
N GLU A 137 10.52 -12.75 3.91
CA GLU A 137 9.44 -13.41 3.19
C GLU A 137 8.45 -12.36 2.69
N MET A 138 8.00 -12.56 1.46
CA MET A 138 6.99 -11.72 0.81
C MET A 138 5.74 -12.55 0.57
N PHE A 139 4.58 -12.03 0.97
CA PHE A 139 3.31 -12.70 0.71
C PHE A 139 2.41 -11.77 -0.11
N ILE A 140 1.70 -12.37 -1.06
CA ILE A 140 0.71 -11.69 -1.90
C ILE A 140 -0.61 -12.44 -1.78
N ASN A 141 -1.64 -11.77 -1.24
CA ASN A 141 -2.96 -12.35 -0.99
C ASN A 141 -2.86 -13.68 -0.21
N GLY A 142 -2.12 -13.68 0.91
CA GLY A 142 -1.95 -14.83 1.78
C GLY A 142 -0.97 -15.90 1.27
N VAL A 143 -0.46 -15.79 0.04
CA VAL A 143 0.43 -16.79 -0.55
C VAL A 143 1.86 -16.27 -0.58
N LYS A 144 2.81 -17.05 -0.05
CA LYS A 144 4.24 -16.75 -0.10
C LYS A 144 4.71 -16.67 -1.55
N GLU A 145 5.34 -15.54 -1.91
CA GLU A 145 5.97 -15.37 -3.21
C GLU A 145 7.30 -16.14 -3.24
N THR A 146 7.50 -16.91 -4.28
CA THR A 146 8.69 -17.75 -4.46
C THR A 146 9.36 -17.53 -5.81
N SER A 147 8.83 -16.63 -6.63
CA SER A 147 9.30 -16.37 -7.98
C SER A 147 9.79 -14.94 -8.11
N PHE A 148 11.10 -14.75 -8.05
CA PHE A 148 11.75 -13.46 -8.11
C PHE A 148 12.59 -13.28 -9.36
N ALA A 149 12.61 -12.06 -9.91
CA ALA A 149 13.49 -11.64 -10.99
C ALA A 149 14.83 -11.10 -10.46
N THR A 150 14.79 -10.50 -9.28
CA THR A 150 15.96 -10.12 -8.48
C THR A 150 15.81 -10.76 -7.13
N GLU A 151 16.87 -11.37 -6.64
CA GLU A 151 16.84 -12.15 -5.41
C GLU A 151 18.19 -12.00 -4.69
N THR A 152 18.18 -11.15 -3.64
CA THR A 152 19.29 -10.96 -2.72
C THR A 152 18.72 -10.94 -1.31
N TYR A 153 19.16 -11.86 -0.48
CA TYR A 153 18.71 -12.00 0.90
C TYR A 153 19.68 -11.35 1.87
N PRO A 154 19.18 -10.77 2.98
CA PRO A 154 20.03 -10.18 4.01
C PRO A 154 20.83 -11.26 4.74
N SER A 155 22.05 -10.95 5.10
CA SER A 155 22.83 -11.75 6.04
C SER A 155 22.30 -11.63 7.45
N GLN A 156 22.72 -12.53 8.33
CA GLN A 156 22.33 -12.44 9.75
C GLN A 156 22.74 -11.09 10.34
N ASN A 157 21.77 -10.44 10.99
CA ASN A 157 21.87 -9.12 11.61
C ASN A 157 21.93 -7.92 10.65
N ASP A 158 21.73 -8.07 9.35
CA ASP A 158 21.44 -6.93 8.48
C ASP A 158 20.17 -6.23 8.92
N VAL A 159 20.06 -4.91 8.65
CA VAL A 159 19.00 -4.07 9.18
C VAL A 159 18.07 -3.53 8.10
N VAL A 160 16.86 -3.21 8.54
CA VAL A 160 15.88 -2.40 7.80
C VAL A 160 15.62 -1.10 8.57
N TYR A 161 15.22 -0.05 7.84
CA TYR A 161 15.01 1.30 8.40
C TYR A 161 13.53 1.65 8.55
N TRP A 162 12.63 0.67 8.60
CA TRP A 162 11.19 0.89 8.75
C TRP A 162 10.73 1.08 10.20
N THR A 163 11.61 0.83 11.15
CA THR A 163 11.37 1.04 12.59
C THR A 163 12.52 1.81 13.25
N ASP A 164 13.35 2.47 12.43
CA ASP A 164 14.40 3.36 12.85
C ASP A 164 13.83 4.69 13.41
N ASP A 165 14.67 5.53 14.01
CA ASP A 165 14.33 6.88 14.47
C ASP A 165 14.47 7.95 13.37
N SER A 166 14.50 7.51 12.11
CA SER A 166 14.58 8.35 10.93
C SER A 166 13.21 8.65 10.30
N LEU A 167 13.20 9.43 9.22
CA LEU A 167 11.97 9.80 8.53
C LEU A 167 11.35 8.59 7.81
N HIS A 168 10.09 8.31 8.10
CA HIS A 168 9.26 7.34 7.40
C HIS A 168 8.25 8.04 6.51
N THR A 169 8.05 7.54 5.30
CA THR A 169 7.03 8.05 4.38
C THR A 169 6.18 6.93 3.81
N ILE A 170 4.89 7.20 3.67
CA ILE A 170 3.94 6.37 2.93
C ILE A 170 3.49 7.17 1.72
N GLY A 171 3.51 6.54 0.56
CA GLY A 171 3.08 7.16 -0.70
C GLY A 171 4.15 7.99 -1.41
N ARG A 172 5.38 8.05 -0.91
CA ARG A 172 6.46 8.83 -1.55
C ARG A 172 7.85 8.31 -1.18
N ARG A 173 8.81 8.47 -2.08
CA ARG A 173 10.25 8.46 -1.77
C ARG A 173 10.68 9.83 -1.23
N SER A 174 11.46 9.87 -0.14
CA SER A 174 11.74 11.12 0.61
C SER A 174 13.19 11.60 0.56
N ASP A 175 14.04 11.02 -0.29
CA ASP A 175 15.46 11.37 -0.42
C ASP A 175 15.75 12.52 -1.41
N GLY A 176 14.73 13.30 -1.75
CA GLY A 176 14.83 14.40 -2.72
C GLY A 176 14.25 14.07 -4.09
N GLU A 177 13.96 12.80 -4.37
CA GLU A 177 13.26 12.38 -5.57
C GLU A 177 11.74 12.52 -5.37
N ASN A 178 11.05 13.02 -6.38
CA ASN A 178 9.60 13.19 -6.37
C ASN A 178 8.90 11.97 -6.98
N LEU A 179 9.11 10.80 -6.38
CA LEU A 179 8.52 9.54 -6.80
C LEU A 179 7.36 9.20 -5.87
N TYR A 180 6.15 9.29 -6.37
CA TYR A 180 4.92 9.15 -5.59
C TYR A 180 4.15 7.89 -5.94
N TYR A 181 3.45 7.34 -4.96
CA TYR A 181 2.48 6.28 -5.16
C TYR A 181 1.17 6.84 -5.73
N GLY A 182 0.68 6.27 -6.83
CA GLY A 182 -0.65 6.52 -7.38
C GLY A 182 -1.53 5.30 -7.21
N GLY A 183 -2.48 5.36 -6.29
CA GLY A 183 -3.35 4.24 -5.98
C GLY A 183 -4.07 4.38 -4.65
N TYR A 184 -4.57 3.29 -4.15
CA TYR A 184 -5.36 3.22 -2.92
C TYR A 184 -4.66 2.33 -1.90
N MET A 185 -4.80 2.67 -0.63
CA MET A 185 -4.36 1.84 0.50
C MET A 185 -5.48 1.73 1.53
N CYS A 186 -5.56 0.59 2.18
CA CYS A 186 -6.32 0.38 3.40
C CYS A 186 -5.59 -0.61 4.32
N GLU A 187 -5.90 -0.61 5.61
CA GLU A 187 -5.32 -1.51 6.60
C GLU A 187 -3.77 -1.52 6.53
N THR A 188 -3.13 -0.37 6.74
CA THR A 188 -1.66 -0.29 6.69
C THR A 188 -1.08 -0.47 8.09
N VAL A 189 -0.31 -1.53 8.26
CA VAL A 189 0.20 -2.00 9.56
C VAL A 189 1.71 -2.14 9.52
N MET A 190 2.36 -1.66 10.56
CA MET A 190 3.75 -1.96 10.89
C MET A 190 3.82 -2.64 12.25
N ILE A 191 4.48 -3.79 12.31
CA ILE A 191 4.79 -4.51 13.55
C ILE A 191 6.28 -4.40 13.80
N ASP A 192 6.64 -3.83 14.92
CA ASP A 192 8.03 -3.70 15.38
C ASP A 192 8.37 -4.83 16.35
N GLY A 193 9.42 -5.58 16.06
CA GLY A 193 9.95 -6.64 16.93
C GLY A 193 9.30 -8.02 16.77
N GLN A 194 8.39 -8.19 15.79
CA GLN A 194 7.82 -9.50 15.46
C GLN A 194 7.82 -9.74 13.95
N ALA A 195 8.12 -10.97 13.57
CA ALA A 195 8.04 -11.48 12.21
C ALA A 195 6.77 -12.34 12.10
N LEU A 196 5.72 -11.77 11.53
CA LEU A 196 4.39 -12.38 11.42
C LEU A 196 4.11 -12.79 9.98
N ASP A 197 3.45 -13.93 9.80
CA ASP A 197 3.00 -14.41 8.51
C ASP A 197 1.71 -13.72 8.06
N ALA A 198 1.33 -13.90 6.80
CA ALA A 198 0.15 -13.30 6.22
C ALA A 198 -1.15 -13.64 6.96
N ASP A 199 -1.24 -14.84 7.56
CA ASP A 199 -2.41 -15.30 8.33
C ASP A 199 -2.67 -14.46 9.60
N SER A 200 -1.72 -13.64 10.03
CA SER A 200 -1.93 -12.67 11.10
C SER A 200 -2.74 -11.43 10.66
N PHE A 201 -2.94 -11.24 9.36
CA PHE A 201 -3.57 -10.06 8.75
C PHE A 201 -4.76 -10.40 7.85
N GLY A 202 -4.95 -11.66 7.54
CA GLY A 202 -6.02 -12.11 6.66
C GLY A 202 -6.25 -13.60 6.76
N GLU A 203 -7.28 -14.07 6.08
CA GLU A 203 -7.64 -15.48 5.99
C GLU A 203 -8.26 -15.80 4.63
N PHE A 204 -8.19 -17.05 4.22
CA PHE A 204 -8.99 -17.52 3.08
C PHE A 204 -10.43 -17.75 3.51
N ASP A 205 -11.37 -17.12 2.82
CA ASP A 205 -12.79 -17.38 3.02
C ASP A 205 -13.11 -18.84 2.70
N ALA A 206 -13.73 -19.54 3.63
CA ALA A 206 -13.94 -20.98 3.54
C ALA A 206 -14.89 -21.38 2.40
N ASP A 207 -15.82 -20.50 2.03
CA ASP A 207 -16.83 -20.79 1.00
C ASP A 207 -16.35 -20.44 -0.40
N THR A 208 -15.58 -19.34 -0.53
CA THR A 208 -15.16 -18.78 -1.82
C THR A 208 -13.70 -19.02 -2.16
N GLY A 209 -12.86 -19.32 -1.16
CA GLY A 209 -11.41 -19.40 -1.31
C GLY A 209 -10.75 -18.06 -1.58
N ILE A 210 -11.46 -16.93 -1.40
CA ILE A 210 -10.92 -15.59 -1.60
C ILE A 210 -10.18 -15.15 -0.34
N TRP A 211 -8.98 -14.57 -0.50
CA TRP A 211 -8.24 -13.96 0.59
C TRP A 211 -8.93 -12.67 1.05
N LYS A 212 -9.17 -12.53 2.35
CA LYS A 212 -9.88 -11.40 2.96
C LYS A 212 -9.15 -10.92 4.22
N PRO A 213 -9.32 -9.64 4.62
CA PRO A 213 -8.75 -9.13 5.86
C PRO A 213 -9.44 -9.71 7.10
N ILE A 214 -8.72 -9.69 8.21
CA ILE A 214 -9.22 -9.95 9.55
C ILE A 214 -8.97 -8.75 10.45
N ASP A 215 -9.62 -8.69 11.61
CA ASP A 215 -9.36 -7.68 12.61
C ASP A 215 -7.96 -7.84 13.21
N VAL A 216 -7.11 -6.83 13.03
CA VAL A 216 -5.72 -6.78 13.51
C VAL A 216 -5.53 -5.91 14.74
N SER A 217 -6.60 -5.30 15.27
CA SER A 217 -6.54 -4.40 16.42
C SER A 217 -6.00 -5.05 17.70
N GLY A 218 -6.06 -6.39 17.79
CA GLY A 218 -5.52 -7.17 18.90
C GLY A 218 -4.04 -7.52 18.81
N LEU A 219 -3.33 -7.14 17.74
CA LEU A 219 -1.90 -7.42 17.59
C LEU A 219 -1.06 -6.55 18.54
N THR A 220 0.14 -7.02 18.86
CA THR A 220 1.14 -6.23 19.57
C THR A 220 2.01 -5.51 18.56
N PHE A 221 1.88 -4.20 18.46
CA PHE A 221 2.54 -3.41 17.41
C PHE A 221 4.02 -3.13 17.69
N GLY A 222 4.48 -3.25 18.96
CA GLY A 222 5.85 -2.95 19.36
C GLY A 222 6.09 -1.44 19.49
N THR A 223 7.36 -1.03 19.64
CA THR A 223 7.72 0.36 19.99
C THR A 223 7.41 1.34 18.84
N ASN A 224 7.81 1.02 17.62
CA ASN A 224 7.64 1.88 16.44
C ASN A 224 6.61 1.34 15.45
N GLY A 225 5.82 0.36 15.88
CA GLY A 225 4.70 -0.13 15.08
C GLY A 225 3.54 0.86 15.03
N PHE A 226 2.69 0.73 14.02
CA PHE A 226 1.51 1.56 13.84
C PHE A 226 0.40 0.79 13.10
N TYR A 227 -0.83 1.31 13.19
CA TYR A 227 -1.98 0.83 12.44
C TYR A 227 -2.78 2.00 11.88
N LEU A 228 -2.83 2.12 10.56
CA LEU A 228 -3.55 3.18 9.86
C LEU A 228 -4.81 2.59 9.22
N GLU A 229 -5.95 2.91 9.78
CA GLU A 229 -7.28 2.52 9.27
C GLU A 229 -7.90 3.59 8.36
N TYR A 230 -7.26 4.77 8.25
CA TYR A 230 -7.71 5.92 7.45
C TYR A 230 -9.14 6.41 7.79
N LYS A 231 -9.58 6.24 9.05
CA LYS A 231 -10.92 6.63 9.54
C LYS A 231 -11.08 8.14 9.74
N GLY A 232 -9.98 8.82 10.07
CA GLY A 232 -9.99 10.26 10.30
C GLY A 232 -10.20 11.04 9.00
N SER A 233 -10.55 12.31 9.13
CA SER A 233 -10.77 13.21 7.97
C SER A 233 -9.95 14.51 8.05
N GLY A 234 -9.27 14.74 9.19
CA GLY A 234 -8.40 15.92 9.39
C GLY A 234 -7.05 15.77 8.70
N THR A 235 -6.35 16.89 8.52
CA THR A 235 -5.01 16.93 7.95
C THR A 235 -3.90 17.04 8.97
N SER A 236 -4.23 17.17 10.25
CA SER A 236 -3.26 17.23 11.34
C SER A 236 -2.82 15.83 11.78
N ALA A 237 -1.55 15.72 12.23
CA ALA A 237 -1.01 14.49 12.82
C ALA A 237 -1.57 14.29 14.25
N ASN A 238 -2.79 13.77 14.33
CA ASN A 238 -3.47 13.45 15.58
C ASN A 238 -4.53 12.36 15.35
N SER A 239 -5.23 11.94 16.40
CA SER A 239 -6.23 10.87 16.38
C SER A 239 -7.47 11.12 15.52
N SER A 240 -7.68 12.33 15.01
CA SER A 240 -8.76 12.67 14.07
C SER A 240 -8.27 12.88 12.62
N GLY A 241 -6.96 12.77 12.38
CA GLY A 241 -6.34 12.95 11.08
C GLY A 241 -6.48 11.75 10.16
N LEU A 242 -6.32 11.98 8.84
CA LEU A 242 -6.26 10.90 7.83
C LEU A 242 -5.12 9.89 8.11
N GLY A 243 -4.01 10.37 8.71
CA GLY A 243 -2.87 9.55 9.14
C GLY A 243 -2.93 9.12 10.61
N ALA A 244 -4.13 9.03 11.20
CA ALA A 244 -4.30 8.61 12.59
C ALA A 244 -3.84 7.17 12.80
N ASP A 245 -2.94 6.97 13.75
CA ASP A 245 -2.53 5.66 14.23
C ASP A 245 -3.50 5.18 15.31
N THR A 246 -3.99 3.95 15.16
CA THR A 246 -4.92 3.29 16.08
C THR A 246 -4.30 2.10 16.82
N SER A 247 -2.98 1.90 16.69
CA SER A 247 -2.23 0.85 17.39
C SER A 247 -2.14 1.05 18.91
N GLY A 248 -2.38 2.27 19.40
CA GLY A 248 -2.17 2.68 20.78
C GLY A 248 -0.79 3.31 21.04
N ASN A 249 0.08 3.42 20.05
CA ASN A 249 1.39 4.07 20.15
C ASN A 249 1.36 5.59 19.87
N ASP A 250 0.23 6.11 19.38
CA ASP A 250 0.04 7.52 18.99
C ASP A 250 1.03 8.01 17.90
N HIS A 251 1.46 7.11 17.02
CA HIS A 251 2.35 7.38 15.90
C HIS A 251 1.58 7.99 14.71
N HIS A 252 0.90 9.10 14.95
CA HIS A 252 0.09 9.77 13.95
C HIS A 252 0.96 10.38 12.84
N PHE A 253 0.64 10.04 11.59
CA PHE A 253 1.33 10.56 10.41
C PHE A 253 0.80 11.95 10.03
N ALA A 254 1.71 12.87 9.75
CA ALA A 254 1.40 14.12 9.07
C ALA A 254 1.10 13.84 7.62
N VAL A 255 0.08 14.52 7.06
CA VAL A 255 -0.33 14.34 5.68
C VAL A 255 0.03 15.56 4.82
N SER A 256 0.40 15.33 3.57
CA SER A 256 0.65 16.35 2.56
C SER A 256 -0.07 15.98 1.28
N GLY A 257 -0.72 16.95 0.63
CA GLY A 257 -1.46 16.73 -0.61
C GLY A 257 -2.69 15.82 -0.46
N LEU A 258 -3.12 15.52 0.77
CA LEU A 258 -4.29 14.72 1.10
C LEU A 258 -5.34 15.56 1.82
N ALA A 259 -6.60 15.31 1.53
CA ALA A 259 -7.76 15.93 2.15
C ALA A 259 -8.85 14.87 2.41
N ALA A 260 -9.92 15.23 3.12
CA ALA A 260 -11.05 14.34 3.36
C ALA A 260 -11.69 13.77 2.07
N THR A 261 -11.52 14.43 0.94
CA THR A 261 -11.99 13.99 -0.39
C THR A 261 -11.17 12.85 -0.98
N ASP A 262 -10.00 12.55 -0.41
CA ASP A 262 -9.16 11.43 -0.80
C ASP A 262 -9.45 10.17 0.02
N GLN A 263 -10.22 10.31 1.11
CA GLN A 263 -10.80 9.16 1.81
C GLN A 263 -11.83 8.48 0.91
N THR A 264 -11.89 7.17 0.94
CA THR A 264 -12.78 6.38 0.08
C THR A 264 -13.38 5.20 0.82
N THR A 265 -14.59 4.80 0.40
CA THR A 265 -15.21 3.54 0.77
C THR A 265 -14.88 2.40 -0.20
N ASP A 266 -14.11 2.68 -1.25
CA ASP A 266 -13.51 1.66 -2.11
C ASP A 266 -12.36 1.01 -1.34
N THR A 267 -12.57 -0.20 -0.86
CA THR A 267 -11.66 -0.93 0.04
C THR A 267 -11.51 -2.38 -0.42
N CYS A 268 -10.61 -3.12 0.21
CA CYS A 268 -10.42 -4.54 -0.08
C CYS A 268 -11.65 -5.42 0.23
N THR A 269 -12.57 -4.96 1.07
CA THR A 269 -13.84 -5.64 1.35
C THR A 269 -15.02 -5.10 0.57
N ASN A 270 -14.86 -3.98 -0.12
CA ASN A 270 -15.91 -3.30 -0.87
C ASN A 270 -15.34 -2.62 -2.13
N ASN A 271 -15.01 -3.43 -3.13
CA ASN A 271 -14.34 -2.98 -4.34
C ASN A 271 -15.34 -2.37 -5.33
N PHE A 272 -15.34 -1.06 -5.45
CA PHE A 272 -16.18 -0.30 -6.37
C PHE A 272 -15.51 -0.06 -7.73
N THR A 273 -16.35 0.21 -8.73
CA THR A 273 -15.86 0.82 -9.95
C THR A 273 -15.52 2.29 -9.69
N THR A 274 -14.33 2.70 -10.03
CA THR A 274 -13.85 4.08 -9.86
C THR A 274 -13.63 4.75 -11.21
N ALA A 275 -13.57 6.08 -11.25
CA ALA A 275 -13.15 6.80 -12.45
C ALA A 275 -11.67 6.46 -12.73
N ASN A 276 -11.41 6.00 -13.95
CA ASN A 276 -10.08 5.53 -14.35
C ASN A 276 -9.21 6.71 -14.78
N ILE A 277 -8.25 7.08 -13.95
CA ILE A 277 -7.31 8.18 -14.26
C ILE A 277 -6.30 7.84 -15.37
N LEU A 278 -6.13 6.57 -15.72
CA LEU A 278 -5.31 6.13 -16.85
C LEU A 278 -6.01 6.32 -18.20
N ALA A 279 -7.33 6.56 -18.20
CA ALA A 279 -8.08 6.88 -19.39
C ALA A 279 -7.92 8.37 -19.74
N ASN A 280 -7.94 8.66 -21.05
CA ASN A 280 -7.95 10.05 -21.50
C ASN A 280 -9.26 10.73 -21.08
N LEU A 281 -9.17 11.60 -20.07
CA LEU A 281 -10.28 12.45 -19.63
C LEU A 281 -10.33 13.68 -20.56
N THR A 282 -11.49 13.97 -21.12
CA THR A 282 -11.69 15.21 -21.89
C THR A 282 -12.58 16.18 -21.10
N GLY A 283 -12.18 17.45 -21.08
CA GLY A 283 -12.85 18.49 -20.31
C GLY A 283 -12.33 18.60 -18.86
N ALA A 284 -12.76 19.62 -18.14
CA ALA A 284 -12.41 19.81 -16.74
C ALA A 284 -13.31 18.93 -15.84
N VAL A 285 -12.82 17.74 -15.50
CA VAL A 285 -13.50 16.81 -14.60
C VAL A 285 -12.82 16.86 -13.24
N THR A 286 -13.58 17.14 -12.18
CA THR A 286 -13.12 17.05 -10.80
C THR A 286 -13.53 15.69 -10.23
N LEU A 287 -12.55 14.94 -9.75
CA LEU A 287 -12.75 13.66 -9.10
C LEU A 287 -12.63 13.83 -7.59
N THR A 288 -13.56 13.25 -6.83
CA THR A 288 -13.59 13.28 -5.36
C THR A 288 -14.02 11.93 -4.80
N GLU A 289 -13.97 11.77 -3.47
CA GLU A 289 -14.34 10.52 -2.79
C GLU A 289 -13.55 9.32 -3.34
N GLY A 290 -12.23 9.49 -3.44
CA GLY A 290 -11.36 8.45 -4.01
C GLY A 290 -11.70 8.05 -5.44
N ASN A 291 -12.11 8.99 -6.29
CA ASN A 291 -12.58 8.77 -7.66
C ASN A 291 -13.93 8.03 -7.79
N LEU A 292 -14.69 7.92 -6.71
CA LEU A 292 -16.06 7.40 -6.75
C LEU A 292 -17.06 8.44 -7.28
N LYS A 293 -16.68 9.71 -7.25
CA LYS A 293 -17.52 10.83 -7.73
C LYS A 293 -16.77 11.67 -8.75
N ALA A 294 -17.40 11.87 -9.90
CA ALA A 294 -16.92 12.74 -10.97
C ALA A 294 -17.89 13.91 -11.18
N ALA A 295 -17.39 15.14 -11.21
CA ALA A 295 -18.15 16.34 -11.53
C ALA A 295 -17.49 17.08 -12.70
N GLY A 296 -18.23 17.34 -13.77
CA GLY A 296 -17.82 18.20 -14.87
C GLY A 296 -18.18 19.67 -14.59
N ASP A 297 -17.48 20.62 -15.21
CA ASP A 297 -17.93 21.98 -15.31
C ASP A 297 -19.07 22.10 -16.35
N ASN A 298 -19.80 23.20 -16.37
CA ASN A 298 -20.94 23.39 -17.29
C ASN A 298 -20.51 23.87 -18.69
N SER A 299 -19.23 23.79 -19.05
CA SER A 299 -18.68 24.49 -20.21
C SER A 299 -18.50 23.63 -21.47
N ALA A 300 -18.47 22.29 -21.34
CA ALA A 300 -18.21 21.37 -22.45
C ALA A 300 -18.76 19.96 -22.19
N ASN A 301 -18.72 19.11 -23.23
CA ASN A 301 -18.93 17.68 -23.06
C ASN A 301 -17.72 17.06 -22.36
N HIS A 302 -17.98 16.34 -21.27
CA HIS A 302 -16.97 15.63 -20.51
C HIS A 302 -17.05 14.12 -20.78
N ASN A 303 -15.90 13.51 -21.09
CA ASN A 303 -15.80 12.06 -21.21
C ASN A 303 -14.89 11.54 -20.09
N TRP A 304 -15.35 10.50 -19.44
CA TRP A 304 -14.59 9.75 -18.46
C TRP A 304 -14.94 8.28 -18.58
N GLN A 305 -14.03 7.43 -18.15
CA GLN A 305 -14.19 5.98 -18.17
C GLN A 305 -14.07 5.44 -16.75
N THR A 306 -14.73 4.33 -16.51
CA THR A 306 -14.62 3.60 -15.24
C THR A 306 -13.53 2.54 -15.33
N SER A 307 -13.06 2.09 -14.17
CA SER A 307 -12.10 1.01 -14.05
C SER A 307 -12.66 -0.34 -14.50
N PHE A 308 -13.99 -0.54 -14.46
CA PHE A 308 -14.64 -1.76 -14.94
C PHE A 308 -15.19 -1.59 -16.36
N ILE A 309 -15.03 -2.63 -17.18
CA ILE A 309 -15.62 -2.71 -18.52
C ILE A 309 -16.80 -3.68 -18.44
N ILE A 310 -17.97 -3.20 -18.87
CA ILE A 310 -19.22 -3.98 -18.89
C ILE A 310 -19.51 -4.36 -20.32
N SER A 311 -19.56 -5.65 -20.64
CA SER A 311 -19.77 -6.15 -22.00
C SER A 311 -21.19 -6.66 -22.26
N SER A 312 -21.96 -6.99 -21.22
CA SER A 312 -23.33 -7.51 -21.36
C SER A 312 -24.12 -7.39 -20.06
N GLY A 313 -25.45 -7.44 -20.12
CA GLY A 313 -26.34 -7.40 -18.96
C GLY A 313 -27.01 -6.04 -18.74
N LYS A 314 -27.75 -5.92 -17.63
CA LYS A 314 -28.36 -4.67 -17.14
C LYS A 314 -27.62 -4.25 -15.87
N TRP A 315 -27.03 -3.07 -15.91
CA TRP A 315 -26.22 -2.54 -14.81
C TRP A 315 -26.78 -1.19 -14.37
N TYR A 316 -26.64 -0.88 -13.09
CA TYR A 316 -27.03 0.40 -12.50
C TYR A 316 -25.86 0.89 -11.62
N TRP A 317 -25.52 2.16 -11.73
CA TRP A 317 -24.48 2.85 -10.95
C TRP A 317 -24.90 4.29 -10.63
#